data_5b5854bbbe0decd746b1286377dc76c9
#
_entry.id   5b5854bbbe0decd746b1286377dc76c9
#
_cell.length_a   1.000
_cell.length_b   1.000
_cell.length_c   1.000
_cell.angle_alpha   90.00
_cell.angle_beta   90.00
_cell.angle_gamma   90.00
#
_symmetry.space_group_name_H-M   'P 1'
#
loop_
_entity.id
_entity.type
_entity.pdbx_description
1 polymer ?
#
loop_
_entity_poly.entity_id
_entity_poly.type
_entity_poly.pdbx_seq_one_letter_code
_entity_poly.pdbx_strand_id
1 'polypeptide(L)'
;MTAHTEKLGGRLPLLDPLALSAAQKEIYDRINATFGPWAASIDFQARTGDGRLIGPFNPILYSPGISSSFLDLHDAEEKYTSLDERVRQVVILSVGAVWKSDYELYAHSAAAQRAGISENAIRTLTAGGLPDDLSEQEKIAQRYAREFSAKHRIDADLYSAAVHAFGEHGVVDLTYLIGIYHITCGLLNSFDISAPDQRV
;
A
#
# COMPACT_ATOMS: atom_id res chain seq x y z
N MET A 1 -22.00 12.82 -13.36
CA MET A 1 -21.30 11.88 -12.44
C MET A 1 -22.27 10.74 -12.15
N THR A 2 -21.87 9.51 -12.35
CA THR A 2 -22.71 8.34 -12.00
C THR A 2 -22.57 8.09 -10.51
N ALA A 3 -23.65 7.62 -9.84
CA ALA A 3 -23.66 7.26 -8.40
C ALA A 3 -22.54 6.28 -8.00
N HIS A 4 -21.94 5.59 -8.96
CA HIS A 4 -20.82 4.69 -8.77
C HIS A 4 -19.50 5.44 -8.54
N THR A 5 -19.24 6.55 -9.23
CA THR A 5 -18.03 7.37 -9.07
C THR A 5 -17.98 8.03 -7.69
N GLU A 6 -19.13 8.38 -7.11
CA GLU A 6 -19.21 9.00 -5.78
C GLU A 6 -18.81 8.03 -4.65
N LYS A 7 -19.02 6.73 -4.83
CA LYS A 7 -18.66 5.70 -3.85
C LYS A 7 -17.15 5.49 -3.73
N LEU A 8 -16.37 5.74 -4.80
CA LEU A 8 -14.92 5.51 -4.82
C LEU A 8 -14.12 6.47 -3.91
N GLY A 9 -14.71 7.56 -3.46
CA GLY A 9 -14.13 8.49 -2.48
C GLY A 9 -14.47 8.13 -1.03
N GLY A 10 -15.36 7.17 -0.82
CA GLY A 10 -15.88 6.85 0.52
C GLY A 10 -16.56 8.07 1.17
N ARG A 11 -16.06 8.46 2.34
CA ARG A 11 -16.57 9.64 3.09
C ARG A 11 -16.05 10.98 2.56
N LEU A 12 -15.02 10.97 1.70
CA LEU A 12 -14.45 12.18 1.10
C LEU A 12 -14.90 12.29 -0.36
N PRO A 13 -15.47 13.44 -0.79
CA PRO A 13 -15.72 13.68 -2.20
C PRO A 13 -14.44 13.54 -3.02
N LEU A 14 -14.54 12.95 -4.21
CA LEU A 14 -13.41 12.94 -5.14
C LEU A 14 -13.17 14.36 -5.66
N LEU A 15 -11.97 14.89 -5.45
CA LEU A 15 -11.62 16.25 -5.88
C LEU A 15 -11.54 16.33 -7.41
N ASP A 16 -12.12 17.41 -7.94
CA ASP A 16 -12.10 17.71 -9.37
C ASP A 16 -10.71 18.25 -9.77
N PRO A 17 -9.99 17.61 -10.70
CA PRO A 17 -8.68 18.08 -11.15
C PRO A 17 -8.67 19.51 -11.67
N LEU A 18 -9.82 19.99 -12.19
CA LEU A 18 -9.96 21.35 -12.71
C LEU A 18 -10.21 22.40 -11.62
N ALA A 19 -10.54 21.98 -10.40
CA ALA A 19 -10.86 22.86 -9.28
C ALA A 19 -9.84 22.79 -8.13
N LEU A 20 -8.70 22.16 -8.34
CA LEU A 20 -7.64 22.04 -7.33
C LEU A 20 -6.97 23.39 -7.04
N SER A 21 -6.67 23.65 -5.76
CA SER A 21 -5.75 24.73 -5.40
C SER A 21 -4.33 24.45 -5.93
N ALA A 22 -3.47 25.46 -5.95
CA ALA A 22 -2.09 25.31 -6.41
C ALA A 22 -1.34 24.19 -5.64
N ALA A 23 -1.45 24.16 -4.32
CA ALA A 23 -0.80 23.12 -3.50
C ALA A 23 -1.37 21.71 -3.74
N GLN A 24 -2.69 21.59 -3.94
CA GLN A 24 -3.32 20.31 -4.31
C GLN A 24 -2.87 19.84 -5.70
N LYS A 25 -2.74 20.79 -6.63
CA LYS A 25 -2.29 20.49 -7.99
C LYS A 25 -0.86 19.96 -8.02
N GLU A 26 0.05 20.50 -7.21
CA GLU A 26 1.42 19.99 -7.09
C GLU A 26 1.43 18.50 -6.65
N ILE A 27 0.64 18.14 -5.63
CA ILE A 27 0.49 16.76 -5.19
C ILE A 27 -0.15 15.88 -6.27
N TYR A 28 -1.21 16.38 -6.92
CA TYR A 28 -1.89 15.66 -8.00
C TYR A 28 -0.94 15.35 -9.16
N ASP A 29 -0.16 16.35 -9.61
CA ASP A 29 0.80 16.19 -10.71
C ASP A 29 1.93 15.21 -10.33
N ARG A 30 2.44 15.29 -9.09
CA ARG A 30 3.43 14.34 -8.57
C ARG A 30 2.89 12.90 -8.58
N ILE A 31 1.68 12.67 -8.08
CA ILE A 31 1.05 11.34 -8.08
C ILE A 31 0.91 10.81 -9.51
N ASN A 32 0.45 11.64 -10.43
CA ASN A 32 0.33 11.22 -11.83
C ASN A 32 1.67 10.91 -12.49
N ALA A 33 2.74 11.61 -12.11
CA ALA A 33 4.08 11.38 -12.64
C ALA A 33 4.73 10.10 -12.08
N THR A 34 4.52 9.79 -10.79
CA THR A 34 5.15 8.65 -10.11
C THR A 34 4.28 7.40 -10.14
N PHE A 35 3.10 7.46 -9.57
CA PHE A 35 2.20 6.31 -9.42
C PHE A 35 1.35 6.00 -10.68
N GLY A 36 1.10 6.99 -11.53
CA GLY A 36 0.29 6.80 -12.74
C GLY A 36 0.88 5.76 -13.70
N PRO A 37 2.17 5.84 -14.08
CA PRO A 37 2.83 4.83 -14.89
C PRO A 37 2.89 3.45 -14.25
N TRP A 38 3.15 3.39 -12.92
CA TRP A 38 3.16 2.15 -12.17
C TRP A 38 1.78 1.48 -12.17
N ALA A 39 0.72 2.22 -11.83
CA ALA A 39 -0.65 1.71 -11.85
C ALA A 39 -1.05 1.16 -13.23
N ALA A 40 -0.73 1.90 -14.30
CA ALA A 40 -0.99 1.46 -15.66
C ALA A 40 -0.20 0.18 -16.03
N SER A 41 0.98 -0.03 -15.44
CA SER A 41 1.83 -1.17 -15.73
C SER A 41 1.36 -2.49 -15.09
N ILE A 42 0.54 -2.43 -14.03
CA ILE A 42 0.00 -3.59 -13.31
C ILE A 42 -1.52 -3.69 -13.40
N ASP A 43 -2.14 -2.87 -14.27
CA ASP A 43 -3.56 -2.89 -14.59
C ASP A 43 -4.48 -2.74 -13.38
N PHE A 44 -4.16 -1.78 -12.48
CA PHE A 44 -5.09 -1.40 -11.43
C PHE A 44 -5.56 0.04 -11.58
N GLN A 45 -6.76 0.31 -11.08
CA GLN A 45 -7.38 1.63 -11.23
C GLN A 45 -6.95 2.57 -10.10
N ALA A 46 -6.17 3.61 -10.45
CA ALA A 46 -5.75 4.69 -9.54
C ALA A 46 -6.56 5.99 -9.72
N ARG A 47 -7.38 6.07 -10.78
CA ARG A 47 -8.18 7.27 -11.13
C ARG A 47 -9.43 6.90 -11.92
N THR A 48 -10.38 7.80 -11.93
CA THR A 48 -11.59 7.73 -12.76
C THR A 48 -11.31 8.18 -14.19
N GLY A 49 -12.26 7.96 -15.10
CA GLY A 49 -12.14 8.36 -16.50
C GLY A 49 -12.07 9.90 -16.71
N ASP A 50 -12.56 10.68 -15.75
CA ASP A 50 -12.46 12.16 -15.74
C ASP A 50 -11.23 12.67 -14.97
N GLY A 51 -10.31 11.78 -14.59
CA GLY A 51 -9.02 12.13 -13.99
C GLY A 51 -9.02 12.31 -12.47
N ARG A 52 -10.14 12.11 -11.77
CA ARG A 52 -10.17 12.19 -10.31
C ARG A 52 -9.38 11.03 -9.72
N LEU A 53 -8.52 11.32 -8.74
CA LEU A 53 -7.77 10.28 -8.04
C LEU A 53 -8.68 9.48 -7.11
N ILE A 54 -8.42 8.17 -7.00
CA ILE A 54 -9.14 7.26 -6.10
C ILE A 54 -8.18 6.53 -5.17
N GLY A 55 -8.70 5.68 -4.30
CA GLY A 55 -7.88 5.00 -3.30
C GLY A 55 -7.20 5.97 -2.34
N PRO A 56 -5.96 5.69 -1.91
CA PRO A 56 -5.24 6.56 -0.98
C PRO A 56 -4.88 7.93 -1.58
N PHE A 57 -4.94 8.06 -2.90
CA PHE A 57 -4.49 9.26 -3.61
C PHE A 57 -5.47 10.44 -3.47
N ASN A 58 -6.78 10.20 -3.30
CA ASN A 58 -7.73 11.28 -3.07
C ASN A 58 -7.59 11.93 -1.68
N PRO A 59 -7.56 11.19 -0.56
CA PRO A 59 -7.41 11.80 0.77
C PRO A 59 -6.13 12.62 0.93
N ILE A 60 -5.02 12.23 0.32
CA ILE A 60 -3.78 13.00 0.43
C ILE A 60 -3.85 14.38 -0.24
N LEU A 61 -4.77 14.61 -1.19
CA LEU A 61 -5.02 15.94 -1.75
C LEU A 61 -5.65 16.91 -0.74
N TYR A 62 -6.31 16.41 0.31
CA TYR A 62 -6.96 17.25 1.33
C TYR A 62 -5.97 17.89 2.30
N SER A 63 -4.77 17.35 2.42
CA SER A 63 -3.71 17.88 3.29
C SER A 63 -2.37 17.98 2.57
N PRO A 64 -2.24 18.84 1.54
CA PRO A 64 -1.09 18.81 0.63
C PRO A 64 0.25 19.02 1.33
N GLY A 65 0.32 19.83 2.38
CA GLY A 65 1.57 20.08 3.12
C GLY A 65 2.09 18.83 3.86
N ILE A 66 1.21 18.07 4.53
CA ILE A 66 1.61 16.81 5.18
C ILE A 66 1.89 15.75 4.13
N SER A 67 1.05 15.68 3.09
CA SER A 67 1.14 14.68 2.04
C SER A 67 2.42 14.80 1.22
N SER A 68 2.95 16.01 1.00
CA SER A 68 4.26 16.19 0.37
C SER A 68 5.35 15.44 1.13
N SER A 69 5.44 15.63 2.45
CA SER A 69 6.43 14.94 3.28
C SER A 69 6.21 13.43 3.37
N PHE A 70 4.95 12.97 3.34
CA PHE A 70 4.63 11.56 3.29
C PHE A 70 5.08 10.93 1.97
N LEU A 71 4.86 11.61 0.84
CA LEU A 71 5.35 11.15 -0.47
C LEU A 71 6.88 11.17 -0.55
N ASP A 72 7.56 12.15 0.11
CA ASP A 72 9.02 12.16 0.20
C ASP A 72 9.54 10.94 0.97
N LEU A 73 8.87 10.56 2.06
CA LEU A 73 9.21 9.34 2.82
C LEU A 73 8.99 8.08 1.98
N HIS A 74 7.88 8.00 1.25
CA HIS A 74 7.57 6.87 0.36
C HIS A 74 8.63 6.72 -0.73
N ASP A 75 8.96 7.83 -1.42
CA ASP A 75 9.97 7.82 -2.49
C ASP A 75 11.38 7.47 -1.94
N ALA A 76 11.70 7.94 -0.72
CA ALA A 76 12.95 7.60 -0.07
C ALA A 76 13.02 6.12 0.32
N GLU A 77 11.93 5.55 0.85
CA GLU A 77 11.84 4.13 1.19
C GLU A 77 12.01 3.27 -0.07
N GLU A 78 11.28 3.57 -1.14
CA GLU A 78 11.38 2.83 -2.40
C GLU A 78 12.79 2.89 -3.01
N LYS A 79 13.45 4.05 -2.93
CA LYS A 79 14.76 4.26 -3.53
C LYS A 79 15.92 3.64 -2.76
N TYR A 80 15.84 3.63 -1.44
CA TYR A 80 16.98 3.29 -0.57
C TYR A 80 16.81 2.01 0.23
N THR A 81 15.64 1.38 0.18
CA THR A 81 15.39 0.13 0.88
C THR A 81 16.34 -0.98 0.44
N SER A 82 16.76 -1.81 1.39
CA SER A 82 17.53 -3.03 1.15
C SER A 82 16.64 -4.25 0.86
N LEU A 83 15.31 -4.08 0.95
CA LEU A 83 14.34 -5.15 0.76
C LEU A 83 14.09 -5.37 -0.74
N ASP A 84 14.10 -6.63 -1.18
CA ASP A 84 13.69 -6.93 -2.54
C ASP A 84 12.16 -6.80 -2.73
N GLU A 85 11.73 -6.68 -3.98
CA GLU A 85 10.35 -6.39 -4.34
C GLU A 85 9.37 -7.48 -3.84
N ARG A 86 9.76 -8.76 -3.86
CA ARG A 86 8.88 -9.82 -3.38
C ARG A 86 8.64 -9.73 -1.87
N VAL A 87 9.70 -9.48 -1.10
CA VAL A 87 9.59 -9.25 0.36
C VAL A 87 8.70 -8.06 0.64
N ARG A 88 8.87 -6.95 -0.09
CA ARG A 88 8.03 -5.75 0.04
C ARG A 88 6.56 -6.07 -0.18
N GLN A 89 6.21 -6.76 -1.28
CA GLN A 89 4.83 -7.12 -1.57
C GLN A 89 4.22 -8.07 -0.52
N VAL A 90 4.99 -9.02 0.00
CA VAL A 90 4.56 -9.89 1.11
C VAL A 90 4.25 -9.08 2.37
N VAL A 91 5.10 -8.11 2.72
CA VAL A 91 4.88 -7.20 3.86
C VAL A 91 3.62 -6.38 3.67
N ILE A 92 3.47 -5.74 2.51
CA ILE A 92 2.34 -4.84 2.21
C ILE A 92 1.00 -5.59 2.28
N LEU A 93 0.90 -6.75 1.61
CA LEU A 93 -0.30 -7.60 1.67
C LEU A 93 -0.60 -8.06 3.10
N SER A 94 0.44 -8.34 3.90
CA SER A 94 0.26 -8.75 5.30
C SER A 94 -0.28 -7.63 6.17
N VAL A 95 0.19 -6.40 5.98
CA VAL A 95 -0.35 -5.20 6.63
C VAL A 95 -1.80 -4.97 6.20
N GLY A 96 -2.07 -4.97 4.89
CA GLY A 96 -3.41 -4.80 4.33
C GLY A 96 -4.42 -5.81 4.87
N ALA A 97 -4.00 -7.08 5.02
CA ALA A 97 -4.82 -8.13 5.58
C ALA A 97 -5.17 -7.91 7.07
N VAL A 98 -4.21 -7.45 7.89
CA VAL A 98 -4.48 -7.10 9.31
C VAL A 98 -5.43 -5.93 9.41
N TRP A 99 -5.25 -4.90 8.58
CA TRP A 99 -6.11 -3.72 8.54
C TRP A 99 -7.45 -3.97 7.85
N LYS A 100 -7.60 -5.08 7.12
CA LYS A 100 -8.77 -5.37 6.25
C LYS A 100 -9.03 -4.22 5.28
N SER A 101 -7.98 -3.75 4.63
CA SER A 101 -8.01 -2.61 3.72
C SER A 101 -8.22 -3.09 2.29
N ASP A 102 -9.46 -3.08 1.81
CA ASP A 102 -9.84 -3.68 0.52
C ASP A 102 -9.09 -3.09 -0.67
N TYR A 103 -8.95 -1.75 -0.70
CA TYR A 103 -8.22 -1.09 -1.79
C TYR A 103 -6.75 -1.46 -1.80
N GLU A 104 -6.13 -1.56 -0.62
CA GLU A 104 -4.72 -1.94 -0.48
C GLU A 104 -4.49 -3.37 -0.98
N LEU A 105 -5.34 -4.30 -0.56
CA LEU A 105 -5.29 -5.68 -1.02
C LEU A 105 -5.52 -5.79 -2.53
N TYR A 106 -6.44 -5.00 -3.08
CA TYR A 106 -6.70 -4.93 -4.51
C TYR A 106 -5.46 -4.48 -5.30
N ALA A 107 -4.88 -3.33 -4.94
CA ALA A 107 -3.75 -2.75 -5.67
C ALA A 107 -2.49 -3.63 -5.58
N HIS A 108 -2.17 -4.10 -4.38
CA HIS A 108 -0.95 -4.86 -4.14
C HIS A 108 -1.04 -6.34 -4.47
N SER A 109 -2.25 -6.90 -4.68
CA SER A 109 -2.38 -8.23 -5.30
C SER A 109 -1.86 -8.23 -6.75
N ALA A 110 -2.16 -7.19 -7.52
CA ALA A 110 -1.64 -7.05 -8.89
C ALA A 110 -0.11 -6.83 -8.90
N ALA A 111 0.41 -6.02 -7.98
CA ALA A 111 1.84 -5.80 -7.83
C ALA A 111 2.59 -7.08 -7.41
N ALA A 112 2.03 -7.84 -6.47
CA ALA A 112 2.57 -9.10 -5.99
C ALA A 112 2.63 -10.17 -7.11
N GLN A 113 1.59 -10.24 -7.93
CA GLN A 113 1.57 -11.12 -9.11
C GLN A 113 2.70 -10.75 -10.08
N ARG A 114 2.89 -9.46 -10.35
CA ARG A 114 4.00 -8.99 -11.19
C ARG A 114 5.37 -9.28 -10.59
N ALA A 115 5.51 -9.23 -9.28
CA ALA A 115 6.74 -9.62 -8.56
C ALA A 115 6.98 -11.14 -8.57
N GLY A 116 6.08 -11.93 -9.17
CA GLY A 116 6.20 -13.38 -9.31
C GLY A 116 5.75 -14.15 -8.06
N ILE A 117 4.94 -13.55 -7.18
CA ILE A 117 4.27 -14.26 -6.09
C ILE A 117 3.11 -15.04 -6.70
N SER A 118 2.95 -16.31 -6.33
CA SER A 118 1.91 -17.18 -6.90
C SER A 118 0.51 -16.68 -6.50
N GLU A 119 -0.47 -16.93 -7.37
CA GLU A 119 -1.88 -16.60 -7.09
C GLU A 119 -2.38 -17.26 -5.78
N ASN A 120 -1.91 -18.48 -5.50
CA ASN A 120 -2.25 -19.18 -4.27
C ASN A 120 -1.66 -18.48 -3.03
N ALA A 121 -0.39 -18.04 -3.11
CA ALA A 121 0.25 -17.27 -2.04
C ALA A 121 -0.46 -15.93 -1.83
N ILE A 122 -0.81 -15.21 -2.90
CA ILE A 122 -1.57 -13.95 -2.82
C ILE A 122 -2.91 -14.17 -2.11
N ARG A 123 -3.69 -15.17 -2.50
CA ARG A 123 -4.96 -15.50 -1.82
C ARG A 123 -4.77 -15.81 -0.34
N THR A 124 -3.72 -16.56 0.00
CA THR A 124 -3.42 -16.90 1.39
C THR A 124 -3.00 -15.68 2.19
N LEU A 125 -2.14 -14.79 1.64
CA LEU A 125 -1.71 -13.55 2.28
C LEU A 125 -2.90 -12.60 2.52
N THR A 126 -3.73 -12.38 1.51
CA THR A 126 -4.90 -11.49 1.62
C THR A 126 -5.94 -11.99 2.61
N ALA A 127 -6.05 -13.32 2.79
CA ALA A 127 -6.85 -13.93 3.86
C ALA A 127 -6.17 -13.89 5.24
N GLY A 128 -4.95 -13.33 5.34
CA GLY A 128 -4.17 -13.25 6.57
C GLY A 128 -3.45 -14.54 6.94
N GLY A 129 -3.31 -15.50 6.03
CA GLY A 129 -2.56 -16.74 6.22
C GLY A 129 -1.06 -16.62 5.95
N LEU A 130 -0.33 -17.71 6.15
CA LEU A 130 1.07 -17.87 5.78
C LEU A 130 1.17 -18.88 4.65
N PRO A 131 1.55 -18.48 3.42
CA PRO A 131 1.71 -19.40 2.31
C PRO A 131 2.91 -20.35 2.50
N ASP A 132 2.76 -21.59 2.05
CA ASP A 132 3.84 -22.60 2.14
C ASP A 132 4.95 -22.35 1.11
N ASP A 133 4.62 -21.78 -0.04
CA ASP A 133 5.51 -21.57 -1.19
C ASP A 133 6.32 -20.26 -1.14
N LEU A 134 6.29 -19.55 -0.01
CA LEU A 134 7.20 -18.46 0.28
C LEU A 134 8.58 -18.96 0.71
N SER A 135 9.63 -18.21 0.36
CA SER A 135 10.97 -18.42 0.93
C SER A 135 10.96 -18.18 2.45
N GLU A 136 11.97 -18.69 3.15
CA GLU A 136 12.08 -18.49 4.60
C GLU A 136 12.21 -17.00 4.97
N GLN A 137 12.90 -16.22 4.14
CA GLN A 137 13.01 -14.75 4.31
C GLN A 137 11.65 -14.08 4.17
N GLU A 138 10.87 -14.43 3.14
CA GLU A 138 9.52 -13.92 2.93
C GLU A 138 8.55 -14.33 4.07
N LYS A 139 8.67 -15.54 4.60
CA LYS A 139 7.89 -16.01 5.76
C LYS A 139 8.20 -15.23 7.03
N ILE A 140 9.50 -14.93 7.26
CA ILE A 140 9.92 -14.09 8.39
C ILE A 140 9.32 -12.67 8.24
N ALA A 141 9.42 -12.07 7.06
CA ALA A 141 8.86 -10.75 6.77
C ALA A 141 7.34 -10.71 6.97
N GLN A 142 6.62 -11.72 6.49
CA GLN A 142 5.18 -11.88 6.69
C GLN A 142 4.81 -11.92 8.18
N ARG A 143 5.48 -12.77 8.96
CA ARG A 143 5.24 -12.89 10.40
C ARG A 143 5.54 -11.58 11.12
N TYR A 144 6.65 -10.93 10.76
CA TYR A 144 7.04 -9.64 11.33
C TYR A 144 5.99 -8.56 11.07
N ALA A 145 5.56 -8.42 9.82
CA ALA A 145 4.54 -7.44 9.43
C ALA A 145 3.20 -7.69 10.15
N ARG A 146 2.76 -8.93 10.22
CA ARG A 146 1.51 -9.29 10.92
C ARG A 146 1.59 -9.05 12.41
N GLU A 147 2.65 -9.50 13.04
CA GLU A 147 2.79 -9.37 14.48
C GLU A 147 2.88 -7.90 14.89
N PHE A 148 3.72 -7.12 14.19
CA PHE A 148 3.85 -5.70 14.48
C PHE A 148 2.55 -4.95 14.25
N SER A 149 1.85 -5.21 13.16
CA SER A 149 0.57 -4.56 12.86
C SER A 149 -0.56 -4.93 13.84
N ALA A 150 -0.55 -6.16 14.36
CA ALA A 150 -1.61 -6.64 15.26
C ALA A 150 -1.32 -6.35 16.74
N LYS A 151 -0.05 -6.49 17.17
CA LYS A 151 0.35 -6.40 18.59
C LYS A 151 1.07 -5.08 18.92
N HIS A 152 1.53 -4.31 17.91
CA HIS A 152 2.37 -3.11 18.04
C HIS A 152 3.71 -3.38 18.72
N ARG A 153 4.18 -4.62 18.64
CA ARG A 153 5.38 -5.13 19.30
C ARG A 153 5.85 -6.39 18.57
N ILE A 154 7.14 -6.68 18.62
CA ILE A 154 7.75 -7.88 18.07
C ILE A 154 8.31 -8.72 19.21
N ASP A 155 8.05 -10.02 19.20
CA ASP A 155 8.63 -10.97 20.16
C ASP A 155 10.13 -11.18 19.88
N ALA A 156 10.93 -11.44 20.92
CA ALA A 156 12.38 -11.48 20.83
C ALA A 156 12.90 -12.52 19.81
N ASP A 157 12.26 -13.69 19.75
CA ASP A 157 12.67 -14.75 18.82
C ASP A 157 12.43 -14.34 17.36
N LEU A 158 11.30 -13.70 17.07
CA LEU A 158 11.00 -13.19 15.74
C LEU A 158 11.90 -12.01 15.36
N TYR A 159 12.23 -11.13 16.31
CA TYR A 159 13.22 -10.07 16.10
C TYR A 159 14.59 -10.66 15.74
N SER A 160 15.05 -11.65 16.50
CA SER A 160 16.33 -12.32 16.23
C SER A 160 16.35 -13.00 14.86
N ALA A 161 15.27 -13.67 14.47
CA ALA A 161 15.12 -14.27 13.15
C ALA A 161 15.12 -13.20 12.03
N ALA A 162 14.47 -12.05 12.23
CA ALA A 162 14.45 -10.94 11.28
C ALA A 162 15.86 -10.32 11.12
N VAL A 163 16.59 -10.11 12.22
CA VAL A 163 17.99 -9.63 12.15
C VAL A 163 18.88 -10.63 11.42
N HIS A 164 18.69 -11.93 11.64
CA HIS A 164 19.45 -12.96 10.92
C HIS A 164 19.17 -12.95 9.42
N ALA A 165 17.92 -12.72 9.01
CA ALA A 165 17.49 -12.76 7.62
C ALA A 165 17.80 -11.45 6.84
N PHE A 166 17.72 -10.27 7.50
CA PHE A 166 17.76 -8.96 6.85
C PHE A 166 18.88 -8.05 7.36
N GLY A 167 19.58 -8.43 8.43
CA GLY A 167 20.46 -7.52 9.18
C GLY A 167 19.68 -6.45 9.94
N GLU A 168 20.35 -5.70 10.79
CA GLU A 168 19.74 -4.60 11.55
C GLU A 168 19.15 -3.51 10.61
N HIS A 169 19.88 -3.19 9.55
CA HIS A 169 19.42 -2.23 8.54
C HIS A 169 18.10 -2.68 7.89
N GLY A 170 18.02 -3.91 7.40
CA GLY A 170 16.80 -4.43 6.77
C GLY A 170 15.61 -4.54 7.72
N VAL A 171 15.83 -4.76 9.02
CA VAL A 171 14.76 -4.71 10.04
C VAL A 171 14.23 -3.29 10.22
N VAL A 172 15.09 -2.28 10.13
CA VAL A 172 14.66 -0.87 10.14
C VAL A 172 13.86 -0.56 8.87
N ASP A 173 14.31 -1.02 7.70
CA ASP A 173 13.58 -0.85 6.44
C ASP A 173 12.20 -1.53 6.48
N LEU A 174 12.10 -2.77 7.01
CA LEU A 174 10.82 -3.44 7.26
C LEU A 174 9.89 -2.58 8.12
N THR A 175 10.43 -1.95 9.15
CA THR A 175 9.65 -1.12 10.07
C THR A 175 9.15 0.16 9.40
N TYR A 176 9.98 0.81 8.58
CA TYR A 176 9.57 1.97 7.77
C TYR A 176 8.47 1.59 6.76
N LEU A 177 8.67 0.50 6.02
CA LEU A 177 7.69 0.01 5.06
C LEU A 177 6.34 -0.25 5.74
N ILE A 178 6.32 -0.97 6.86
CA ILE A 178 5.09 -1.22 7.64
C ILE A 178 4.46 0.09 8.10
N GLY A 179 5.25 1.06 8.59
CA GLY A 179 4.77 2.36 9.04
C GLY A 179 4.08 3.16 7.92
N ILE A 180 4.65 3.17 6.72
CA ILE A 180 4.06 3.80 5.52
C ILE A 180 2.69 3.17 5.23
N TYR A 181 2.60 1.84 5.22
CA TYR A 181 1.35 1.14 4.92
C TYR A 181 0.34 1.18 6.07
N HIS A 182 0.76 1.40 7.32
CA HIS A 182 -0.17 1.76 8.40
C HIS A 182 -0.83 3.13 8.14
N ILE A 183 -0.09 4.11 7.64
CA ILE A 183 -0.66 5.42 7.25
C ILE A 183 -1.61 5.23 6.08
N THR A 184 -1.23 4.50 5.05
CA THR A 184 -2.04 4.26 3.85
C THR A 184 -3.35 3.53 4.19
N CYS A 185 -3.27 2.40 4.90
CA CYS A 185 -4.46 1.67 5.36
C CYS A 185 -5.31 2.52 6.31
N GLY A 186 -4.67 3.33 7.16
CA GLY A 186 -5.34 4.28 8.05
C GLY A 186 -6.18 5.30 7.28
N LEU A 187 -5.64 5.88 6.21
CA LEU A 187 -6.36 6.78 5.32
C LEU A 187 -7.54 6.07 4.63
N LEU A 188 -7.30 4.91 4.04
CA LEU A 188 -8.32 4.14 3.35
C LEU A 188 -9.49 3.79 4.27
N ASN A 189 -9.20 3.22 5.44
CA ASN A 189 -10.22 2.76 6.37
C ASN A 189 -10.94 3.91 7.09
N SER A 190 -10.22 4.99 7.45
CA SER A 190 -10.84 6.16 8.10
C SER A 190 -11.89 6.82 7.22
N PHE A 191 -11.67 6.82 5.92
CA PHE A 191 -12.59 7.42 4.96
C PHE A 191 -13.48 6.41 4.23
N ASP A 192 -13.48 5.14 4.65
CA ASP A 192 -14.32 4.07 4.10
C ASP A 192 -14.16 3.93 2.57
N ILE A 193 -12.91 3.92 2.14
CA ILE A 193 -12.53 3.84 0.72
C ILE A 193 -12.38 2.37 0.35
N SER A 194 -13.29 1.90 -0.50
CA SER A 194 -13.29 0.53 -1.01
C SER A 194 -12.53 0.40 -2.33
N ALA A 195 -12.18 -0.83 -2.70
CA ALA A 195 -11.68 -1.14 -4.03
C ALA A 195 -12.74 -0.84 -5.10
N PRO A 196 -12.33 -0.48 -6.33
CA PRO A 196 -13.24 -0.41 -7.46
C PRO A 196 -13.89 -1.78 -7.70
N ASP A 197 -15.16 -1.79 -8.13
CA ASP A 197 -15.82 -3.04 -8.52
C ASP A 197 -15.00 -3.71 -9.63
N GLN A 198 -14.46 -4.88 -9.34
CA GLN A 198 -13.82 -5.70 -10.36
C GLN A 198 -14.89 -6.06 -11.38
N ARG A 199 -14.82 -5.53 -12.60
CA ARG A 199 -15.68 -5.96 -13.68
C ARG A 199 -15.30 -7.42 -13.99
N VAL A 200 -16.18 -8.34 -13.63
CA VAL A 200 -16.16 -9.72 -14.07
C VAL A 200 -16.33 -9.77 -15.59
#